data_f42d0f8e487f4e29c4da8849dc1584c5
#
_entry.id   f42d0f8e487f4e29c4da8849dc1584c5
#
_cell.length_a   1.000
_cell.length_b   1.000
_cell.length_c   1.000
_cell.angle_alpha   90.00
_cell.angle_beta   90.00
_cell.angle_gamma   90.00
#
_symmetry.space_group_name_H-M   'P 1'
#
loop_
_entity.id
_entity.type
_entity.pdbx_description
1 polymer ?
#
loop_
_entity_poly.entity_id
_entity_poly.type
_entity_poly.pdbx_seq_one_letter_code
_entity_poly.pdbx_strand_id
1 'polypeptide(L)'
;MKWSRISALLPKREGMRIADVGCSNGYFLFKLSKLKPEIAVGFDPIERCWLQYAFLKKLLGMPNTAFLPMGLLSLTAFPQFFDLVLCMGVLYHQRDHIGAVKQLYDSVRPGGTVVLESLVVNQPEPLKIIAPDRYAKMRNAWTIPSPSSMEGLFHQVGFTDISLHTFGPLSTTEQRRTPLSPYESLGDFLDPSDPTKTVEGHPAPYTAAVVGTKP
;
A
#
# COMPACT_ATOMS: atom_id res chain seq x y z
N MET A 1 -1.65 5.42 -13.73
CA MET A 1 -2.29 4.41 -12.85
C MET A 1 -1.27 3.89 -11.83
N LYS A 2 -1.71 3.52 -10.62
CA LYS A 2 -0.83 3.07 -9.51
C LYS A 2 0.19 1.99 -9.95
N TRP A 3 -0.25 0.93 -10.63
CA TRP A 3 0.63 -0.15 -11.09
C TRP A 3 1.80 0.34 -11.96
N SER A 4 1.58 1.23 -12.91
CA SER A 4 2.65 1.69 -13.81
C SER A 4 3.75 2.47 -13.06
N ARG A 5 3.40 3.19 -12.00
CA ARG A 5 4.39 3.86 -11.14
C ARG A 5 5.17 2.86 -10.29
N ILE A 6 4.45 1.95 -9.63
CA ILE A 6 5.05 0.97 -8.71
C ILE A 6 5.87 -0.08 -9.46
N SER A 7 5.41 -0.58 -10.61
CA SER A 7 6.12 -1.62 -11.37
C SER A 7 7.51 -1.19 -11.85
N ALA A 8 7.74 0.12 -12.02
CA ALA A 8 9.06 0.66 -12.34
C ALA A 8 10.06 0.56 -11.17
N LEU A 9 9.56 0.45 -9.94
CA LEU A 9 10.35 0.38 -8.71
C LEU A 9 10.66 -1.07 -8.28
N LEU A 10 10.06 -2.06 -8.94
CA LEU A 10 10.20 -3.46 -8.54
C LEU A 10 11.49 -4.08 -9.09
N PRO A 11 12.15 -4.95 -8.30
CA PRO A 11 13.25 -5.75 -8.81
C PRO A 11 12.76 -6.68 -9.91
N LYS A 12 13.54 -6.77 -11.00
CA LYS A 12 13.24 -7.63 -12.17
C LYS A 12 13.98 -8.96 -12.03
N ARG A 13 13.47 -9.85 -11.19
CA ARG A 13 14.05 -11.18 -10.93
C ARG A 13 12.94 -12.22 -10.86
N GLU A 14 13.15 -13.37 -11.48
CA GLU A 14 12.26 -14.54 -11.36
C GLU A 14 12.52 -15.30 -10.04
N GLY A 15 11.60 -16.17 -9.65
CA GLY A 15 11.75 -17.05 -8.49
C GLY A 15 11.68 -16.34 -7.12
N MET A 16 11.22 -15.08 -7.05
CA MET A 16 11.07 -14.35 -5.80
C MET A 16 9.89 -14.86 -4.97
N ARG A 17 10.04 -14.83 -3.65
CA ARG A 17 8.94 -14.90 -2.68
C ARG A 17 8.46 -13.50 -2.39
N ILE A 18 7.21 -13.21 -2.73
CA ILE A 18 6.65 -11.85 -2.72
C ILE A 18 5.49 -11.77 -1.75
N ALA A 19 5.43 -10.72 -0.93
CA ALA A 19 4.24 -10.35 -0.17
C ALA A 19 3.57 -9.12 -0.78
N ASP A 20 2.23 -9.11 -0.83
CA ASP A 20 1.38 -7.96 -1.17
C ASP A 20 0.46 -7.66 0.02
N VAL A 21 0.83 -6.67 0.83
CA VAL A 21 0.14 -6.30 2.07
C VAL A 21 -0.93 -5.25 1.76
N GLY A 22 -2.18 -5.54 2.12
CA GLY A 22 -3.35 -4.78 1.68
C GLY A 22 -3.72 -5.11 0.23
N CYS A 23 -3.63 -6.39 -0.12
CA CYS A 23 -3.79 -6.84 -1.52
C CYS A 23 -5.20 -6.69 -2.09
N SER A 24 -6.20 -6.34 -1.26
CA SER A 24 -7.59 -6.24 -1.66
C SER A 24 -8.04 -7.50 -2.43
N ASN A 25 -8.68 -7.35 -3.58
CA ASN A 25 -9.11 -8.49 -4.42
C ASN A 25 -7.97 -9.20 -5.19
N GLY A 26 -6.71 -8.89 -4.90
CA GLY A 26 -5.55 -9.54 -5.53
C GLY A 26 -5.11 -8.93 -6.87
N TYR A 27 -5.55 -7.73 -7.22
CA TYR A 27 -5.16 -7.10 -8.49
C TYR A 27 -3.64 -7.06 -8.69
N PHE A 28 -2.88 -6.70 -7.64
CA PHE A 28 -1.43 -6.68 -7.75
C PHE A 28 -0.82 -8.09 -7.75
N LEU A 29 -1.39 -9.05 -7.02
CA LEU A 29 -0.98 -10.46 -7.12
C LEU A 29 -1.05 -10.96 -8.57
N PHE A 30 -2.10 -10.57 -9.31
CA PHE A 30 -2.25 -10.91 -10.72
C PHE A 30 -1.20 -10.24 -11.62
N LYS A 31 -0.76 -9.04 -11.25
CA LYS A 31 0.34 -8.37 -11.95
C LYS A 31 1.69 -9.01 -11.60
N LEU A 32 1.90 -9.33 -10.34
CA LEU A 32 3.12 -9.95 -9.82
C LEU A 32 3.33 -11.38 -10.31
N SER A 33 2.25 -12.14 -10.58
CA SER A 33 2.37 -13.49 -11.15
C SER A 33 3.14 -13.53 -12.48
N LYS A 34 3.12 -12.41 -13.24
CA LYS A 34 3.87 -12.28 -14.50
C LYS A 34 5.38 -12.17 -14.29
N LEU A 35 5.85 -11.89 -13.08
CA LEU A 35 7.26 -11.92 -12.71
C LEU A 35 7.76 -13.36 -12.44
N LYS A 36 6.91 -14.36 -12.64
CA LYS A 36 7.19 -15.77 -12.36
C LYS A 36 7.78 -15.99 -10.96
N PRO A 37 7.07 -15.57 -9.92
CA PRO A 37 7.54 -15.75 -8.55
C PRO A 37 7.58 -17.24 -8.18
N GLU A 38 8.41 -17.61 -7.19
CA GLU A 38 8.26 -18.88 -6.47
C GLU A 38 6.87 -18.92 -5.82
N ILE A 39 6.53 -17.87 -5.10
CA ILE A 39 5.17 -17.62 -4.57
C ILE A 39 4.94 -16.12 -4.39
N ALA A 40 3.71 -15.66 -4.67
CA ALA A 40 3.22 -14.33 -4.29
C ALA A 40 2.03 -14.48 -3.32
N VAL A 41 2.18 -13.97 -2.11
CA VAL A 41 1.18 -14.09 -1.03
C VAL A 41 0.55 -12.73 -0.76
N GLY A 42 -0.76 -12.63 -0.91
CA GLY A 42 -1.53 -11.46 -0.52
C GLY A 42 -2.02 -11.55 0.92
N PHE A 43 -1.99 -10.43 1.61
CA PHE A 43 -2.50 -10.26 2.97
C PHE A 43 -3.56 -9.17 2.96
N ASP A 44 -4.80 -9.51 3.33
CA ASP A 44 -5.88 -8.53 3.51
C ASP A 44 -6.93 -9.10 4.49
N PRO A 45 -7.33 -8.39 5.56
CA PRO A 45 -8.23 -8.91 6.56
C PRO A 45 -9.70 -8.95 6.11
N ILE A 46 -10.01 -8.41 4.92
CA ILE A 46 -11.40 -8.29 4.45
C ILE A 46 -11.82 -9.57 3.72
N GLU A 47 -12.69 -10.36 4.34
CA GLU A 47 -13.18 -11.64 3.81
C GLU A 47 -13.75 -11.54 2.39
N ARG A 48 -14.50 -10.49 2.09
CA ARG A 48 -15.02 -10.25 0.73
C ARG A 48 -13.90 -10.17 -0.31
N CYS A 49 -12.76 -9.61 0.04
CA CYS A 49 -11.60 -9.52 -0.86
C CYS A 49 -11.03 -10.91 -1.15
N TRP A 50 -10.97 -11.78 -0.14
CA TRP A 50 -10.57 -13.17 -0.30
C TRP A 50 -11.51 -13.93 -1.26
N LEU A 51 -12.84 -13.79 -1.10
CA LEU A 51 -13.81 -14.41 -1.99
C LEU A 51 -13.65 -13.96 -3.45
N GLN A 52 -13.46 -12.66 -3.66
CA GLN A 52 -13.21 -12.09 -4.99
C GLN A 52 -11.91 -12.64 -5.61
N TYR A 53 -10.83 -12.68 -4.82
CA TYR A 53 -9.56 -13.25 -5.25
C TYR A 53 -9.71 -14.73 -5.62
N ALA A 54 -10.36 -15.54 -4.77
CA ALA A 54 -10.54 -16.98 -5.01
C ALA A 54 -11.30 -17.25 -6.32
N PHE A 55 -12.35 -16.47 -6.58
CA PHE A 55 -13.11 -16.53 -7.83
C PHE A 55 -12.24 -16.17 -9.04
N LEU A 56 -11.54 -15.04 -8.98
CA LEU A 56 -10.67 -14.58 -10.09
C LEU A 56 -9.50 -15.54 -10.31
N LYS A 57 -8.90 -16.08 -9.26
CA LYS A 57 -7.83 -17.08 -9.37
C LYS A 57 -8.30 -18.31 -10.13
N LYS A 58 -9.50 -18.80 -9.83
CA LYS A 58 -10.09 -19.96 -10.53
C LYS A 58 -10.32 -19.68 -12.02
N LEU A 59 -10.79 -18.47 -12.36
CA LEU A 59 -11.04 -18.09 -13.76
C LEU A 59 -9.77 -17.88 -14.56
N LEU A 60 -8.73 -17.28 -13.95
CA LEU A 60 -7.53 -16.84 -14.64
C LEU A 60 -6.39 -17.88 -14.59
N GLY A 61 -6.57 -18.99 -13.87
CA GLY A 61 -5.59 -20.07 -13.80
C GLY A 61 -4.22 -19.60 -13.28
N MET A 62 -4.17 -18.80 -12.21
CA MET A 62 -2.92 -18.19 -11.74
C MET A 62 -2.18 -19.09 -10.76
N PRO A 63 -1.12 -19.77 -11.23
CA PRO A 63 -0.24 -20.53 -10.37
C PRO A 63 0.56 -19.60 -9.44
N ASN A 64 1.11 -20.16 -8.38
CA ASN A 64 2.08 -19.51 -7.49
C ASN A 64 1.57 -18.22 -6.84
N THR A 65 0.25 -18.09 -6.65
CA THR A 65 -0.35 -17.02 -5.85
C THR A 65 -1.18 -17.61 -4.70
N ALA A 66 -1.13 -16.98 -3.54
CA ALA A 66 -1.94 -17.33 -2.37
C ALA A 66 -2.54 -16.06 -1.77
N PHE A 67 -3.61 -16.21 -0.98
CA PHE A 67 -4.22 -15.11 -0.23
C PHE A 67 -4.46 -15.59 1.20
N LEU A 68 -4.01 -14.80 2.16
CA LEU A 68 -4.27 -15.00 3.57
C LEU A 68 -5.22 -13.90 4.07
N PRO A 69 -6.39 -14.26 4.63
CA PRO A 69 -7.35 -13.29 5.17
C PRO A 69 -6.85 -12.71 6.50
N MET A 70 -5.71 -12.06 6.47
CA MET A 70 -4.95 -11.54 7.60
C MET A 70 -4.37 -10.16 7.28
N GLY A 71 -4.20 -9.31 8.31
CA GLY A 71 -3.62 -7.98 8.15
C GLY A 71 -2.09 -7.96 8.25
N LEU A 72 -1.53 -6.75 8.21
CA LEU A 72 -0.09 -6.49 8.28
C LEU A 72 0.59 -7.17 9.49
N LEU A 73 -0.07 -7.20 10.64
CA LEU A 73 0.48 -7.81 11.87
C LEU A 73 0.83 -9.30 11.72
N SER A 74 0.21 -10.01 10.80
CA SER A 74 0.49 -11.44 10.58
C SER A 74 1.82 -11.70 9.87
N LEU A 75 2.49 -10.67 9.36
CA LEU A 75 3.85 -10.79 8.82
C LEU A 75 4.86 -11.30 9.85
N THR A 76 4.58 -11.15 11.15
CA THR A 76 5.41 -11.72 12.23
C THR A 76 5.59 -13.23 12.14
N ALA A 77 4.66 -13.94 11.47
CA ALA A 77 4.78 -15.37 11.21
C ALA A 77 5.74 -15.73 10.06
N PHE A 78 6.26 -14.71 9.35
CA PHE A 78 7.12 -14.89 8.16
C PHE A 78 8.46 -14.16 8.32
N PRO A 79 9.26 -14.41 9.38
CA PRO A 79 10.53 -13.71 9.58
C PRO A 79 11.51 -14.02 8.45
N GLN A 80 12.08 -12.98 7.84
CA GLN A 80 13.08 -13.06 6.77
C GLN A 80 12.67 -14.00 5.61
N PHE A 81 11.39 -14.06 5.30
CA PHE A 81 10.87 -15.01 4.32
C PHE A 81 10.81 -14.43 2.91
N PHE A 82 10.45 -13.15 2.75
CA PHE A 82 10.18 -12.56 1.46
C PHE A 82 11.42 -11.91 0.83
N ASP A 83 11.52 -11.99 -0.49
CA ASP A 83 12.49 -11.23 -1.30
C ASP A 83 11.99 -9.82 -1.58
N LEU A 84 10.67 -9.67 -1.72
CA LEU A 84 10.00 -8.41 -2.01
C LEU A 84 8.72 -8.31 -1.17
N VAL A 85 8.53 -7.19 -0.51
CA VAL A 85 7.28 -6.86 0.17
C VAL A 85 6.71 -5.58 -0.41
N LEU A 86 5.49 -5.65 -0.93
CA LEU A 86 4.70 -4.48 -1.27
C LEU A 86 3.71 -4.20 -0.14
N CYS A 87 3.59 -2.91 0.24
CA CYS A 87 2.59 -2.45 1.19
C CYS A 87 1.98 -1.17 0.64
N MET A 88 0.79 -1.27 0.05
CA MET A 88 0.22 -0.18 -0.72
C MET A 88 -1.14 0.25 -0.20
N GLY A 89 -1.23 1.50 0.29
CA GLY A 89 -2.47 2.06 0.82
C GLY A 89 -2.86 1.52 2.19
N VAL A 90 -1.89 1.12 3.02
CA VAL A 90 -2.14 0.50 4.34
C VAL A 90 -1.63 1.34 5.50
N LEU A 91 -0.54 2.11 5.30
CA LEU A 91 0.16 2.78 6.39
C LEU A 91 -0.74 3.73 7.18
N TYR A 92 -1.53 4.56 6.52
CA TYR A 92 -2.42 5.53 7.18
C TYR A 92 -3.56 4.89 7.98
N HIS A 93 -3.79 3.58 7.82
CA HIS A 93 -4.70 2.79 8.65
C HIS A 93 -4.03 2.20 9.91
N GLN A 94 -2.71 2.34 10.04
CA GLN A 94 -1.98 1.89 11.22
C GLN A 94 -1.87 3.03 12.24
N ARG A 95 -2.03 2.71 13.54
CA ARG A 95 -1.81 3.69 14.61
C ARG A 95 -0.33 3.86 14.92
N ASP A 96 0.43 2.78 14.81
CA ASP A 96 1.87 2.71 15.01
C ASP A 96 2.55 2.50 13.65
N HIS A 97 3.03 3.60 13.06
CA HIS A 97 3.72 3.58 11.78
C HIS A 97 5.10 2.93 11.89
N ILE A 98 5.82 3.15 13.01
CA ILE A 98 7.15 2.58 13.23
C ILE A 98 7.04 1.06 13.34
N GLY A 99 6.12 0.57 14.19
CA GLY A 99 5.87 -0.86 14.33
C GLY A 99 5.42 -1.51 13.03
N ALA A 100 4.59 -0.81 12.24
CA ALA A 100 4.16 -1.30 10.92
C ALA A 100 5.36 -1.48 9.97
N VAL A 101 6.22 -0.46 9.82
CA VAL A 101 7.40 -0.51 8.95
C VAL A 101 8.42 -1.53 9.47
N LYS A 102 8.55 -1.67 10.80
CA LYS A 102 9.41 -2.70 11.39
C LYS A 102 8.94 -4.12 11.02
N GLN A 103 7.64 -4.39 10.99
CA GLN A 103 7.13 -5.71 10.57
C GLN A 103 7.42 -5.99 9.10
N LEU A 104 7.32 -4.99 8.22
CA LEU A 104 7.74 -5.13 6.82
C LEU A 104 9.24 -5.49 6.76
N TYR A 105 10.09 -4.79 7.53
CA TYR A 105 11.53 -5.05 7.62
C TYR A 105 11.84 -6.45 8.13
N ASP A 106 11.19 -6.89 9.21
CA ASP A 106 11.43 -8.19 9.82
C ASP A 106 11.02 -9.35 8.89
N SER A 107 10.00 -9.14 8.06
CA SER A 107 9.51 -10.15 7.12
C SER A 107 10.37 -10.31 5.86
N VAL A 108 11.13 -9.28 5.50
CA VAL A 108 12.05 -9.30 4.36
C VAL A 108 13.38 -9.92 4.78
N ARG A 109 13.96 -10.79 3.93
CA ARG A 109 15.29 -11.34 4.12
C ARG A 109 16.40 -10.31 3.88
N PRO A 110 17.62 -10.52 4.35
CA PRO A 110 18.79 -9.72 3.95
C PRO A 110 18.91 -9.64 2.43
N GLY A 111 19.18 -8.45 1.88
CA GLY A 111 19.19 -8.15 0.45
C GLY A 111 17.80 -8.08 -0.20
N GLY A 112 16.72 -8.25 0.56
CA GLY A 112 15.36 -8.10 0.04
C GLY A 112 14.87 -6.66 0.09
N THR A 113 13.80 -6.37 -0.64
CA THR A 113 13.29 -5.02 -0.90
C THR A 113 11.90 -4.82 -0.32
N VAL A 114 11.64 -3.66 0.28
CA VAL A 114 10.28 -3.20 0.63
C VAL A 114 9.91 -2.02 -0.25
N VAL A 115 8.69 -2.04 -0.78
CA VAL A 115 8.05 -0.92 -1.48
C VAL A 115 6.80 -0.54 -0.69
N LEU A 116 6.85 0.60 0.00
CA LEU A 116 5.74 1.16 0.77
C LEU A 116 5.14 2.34 0.03
N GLU A 117 3.88 2.24 -0.39
CA GLU A 117 3.13 3.35 -1.00
C GLU A 117 1.99 3.77 -0.08
N SER A 118 1.76 5.07 0.03
CA SER A 118 0.72 5.63 0.89
C SER A 118 0.09 6.88 0.29
N LEU A 119 -1.13 7.18 0.74
CA LEU A 119 -1.60 8.56 0.72
C LEU A 119 -0.69 9.39 1.63
N VAL A 120 -0.36 10.59 1.18
CA VAL A 120 0.45 11.55 1.92
C VAL A 120 -0.18 12.94 1.86
N VAL A 121 0.14 13.79 2.83
CA VAL A 121 -0.13 15.24 2.74
C VAL A 121 1.12 15.95 2.20
N ASN A 122 0.92 16.92 1.32
CA ASN A 122 2.01 17.70 0.73
C ASN A 122 2.43 18.84 1.67
N GLN A 123 2.95 18.46 2.84
CA GLN A 123 3.47 19.36 3.87
C GLN A 123 4.60 18.64 4.64
N PRO A 124 5.48 19.38 5.38
CA PRO A 124 6.60 18.77 6.09
C PRO A 124 6.18 17.75 7.14
N GLU A 125 5.12 18.09 7.90
CA GLU A 125 4.66 17.26 9.03
C GLU A 125 3.51 16.34 8.63
N PRO A 126 3.42 15.14 9.21
CA PRO A 126 2.27 14.26 9.03
C PRO A 126 1.00 14.87 9.65
N LEU A 127 -0.15 14.59 9.03
CA LEU A 127 -1.46 15.03 9.53
C LEU A 127 -2.05 13.95 10.44
N LYS A 128 -2.24 14.29 11.72
CA LYS A 128 -2.96 13.43 12.69
C LYS A 128 -4.47 13.65 12.58
N ILE A 129 -5.22 12.56 12.52
CA ILE A 129 -6.68 12.55 12.49
C ILE A 129 -7.17 12.08 13.86
N ILE A 130 -7.89 12.96 14.55
CA ILE A 130 -8.40 12.70 15.91
C ILE A 130 -9.89 12.42 15.82
N ALA A 131 -10.32 11.24 16.28
CA ALA A 131 -11.74 10.90 16.28
C ALA A 131 -12.58 11.94 17.07
N PRO A 132 -13.80 12.30 16.61
CA PRO A 132 -14.58 11.65 15.55
C PRO A 132 -14.26 12.11 14.11
N ASP A 133 -13.22 12.89 13.92
CA ASP A 133 -12.81 13.41 12.60
C ASP A 133 -12.45 12.29 11.62
N ARG A 134 -12.42 12.62 10.34
CA ARG A 134 -12.16 11.70 9.22
C ARG A 134 -11.19 12.34 8.25
N TYR A 135 -10.63 11.53 7.38
CA TYR A 135 -9.87 12.01 6.25
C TYR A 135 -10.44 11.43 4.96
N ALA A 136 -10.92 12.27 4.07
CA ALA A 136 -11.57 11.85 2.82
C ALA A 136 -12.66 10.78 3.08
N LYS A 137 -13.55 11.06 4.05
CA LYS A 137 -14.62 10.20 4.59
C LYS A 137 -14.15 8.89 5.25
N MET A 138 -12.85 8.60 5.28
CA MET A 138 -12.30 7.41 5.94
C MET A 138 -12.38 7.54 7.46
N ARG A 139 -13.00 6.57 8.13
CA ARG A 139 -13.12 6.50 9.60
C ARG A 139 -11.92 5.86 10.28
N ASN A 140 -11.10 5.15 9.54
CA ASN A 140 -9.96 4.37 10.00
C ASN A 140 -8.62 4.90 9.46
N ALA A 141 -8.55 6.18 9.13
CA ALA A 141 -7.31 6.90 8.90
C ALA A 141 -6.90 7.58 10.22
N TRP A 142 -5.68 7.30 10.69
CA TRP A 142 -5.20 7.80 11.98
C TRP A 142 -4.12 8.85 11.83
N THR A 143 -3.22 8.64 10.91
CA THR A 143 -2.17 9.60 10.56
C THR A 143 -1.91 9.50 9.07
N ILE A 144 -2.04 10.61 8.37
CA ILE A 144 -1.63 10.70 6.97
C ILE A 144 -0.17 11.17 6.99
N PRO A 145 0.78 10.34 6.54
CA PRO A 145 2.20 10.71 6.58
C PRO A 145 2.51 11.86 5.62
N SER A 146 3.62 12.54 5.85
CA SER A 146 4.30 13.34 4.84
C SER A 146 5.31 12.46 4.08
N PRO A 147 5.76 12.83 2.87
CA PRO A 147 6.80 12.09 2.16
C PRO A 147 8.08 11.92 2.99
N SER A 148 8.54 12.99 3.64
CA SER A 148 9.74 12.97 4.50
C SER A 148 9.56 12.09 5.74
N SER A 149 8.37 12.07 6.32
CA SER A 149 8.11 11.18 7.48
C SER A 149 8.14 9.70 7.08
N MET A 150 7.65 9.34 5.88
CA MET A 150 7.75 7.97 5.38
C MET A 150 9.22 7.54 5.17
N GLU A 151 10.03 8.40 4.57
CA GLU A 151 11.47 8.14 4.39
C GLU A 151 12.18 8.01 5.75
N GLY A 152 11.87 8.89 6.70
CA GLY A 152 12.39 8.84 8.06
C GLY A 152 12.09 7.53 8.80
N LEU A 153 10.90 6.93 8.58
CA LEU A 153 10.56 5.62 9.14
C LEU A 153 11.48 4.50 8.61
N PHE A 154 11.85 4.53 7.33
CA PHE A 154 12.77 3.56 6.75
C PHE A 154 14.17 3.68 7.33
N HIS A 155 14.70 4.90 7.47
CA HIS A 155 15.97 5.15 8.14
C HIS A 155 15.96 4.66 9.59
N GLN A 156 14.90 4.98 10.34
CA GLN A 156 14.78 4.62 11.76
C GLN A 156 14.75 3.11 11.98
N VAL A 157 14.14 2.35 11.05
CA VAL A 157 14.03 0.88 11.15
C VAL A 157 15.31 0.18 10.68
N GLY A 158 16.17 0.85 9.89
CA GLY A 158 17.48 0.33 9.49
C GLY A 158 17.56 -0.17 8.05
N PHE A 159 16.66 0.31 7.16
CA PHE A 159 16.81 0.08 5.72
C PHE A 159 18.00 0.85 5.16
N THR A 160 18.58 0.33 4.08
CA THR A 160 19.59 0.98 3.23
C THR A 160 19.05 1.21 1.82
N ASP A 161 19.81 1.88 0.96
CA ASP A 161 19.45 2.19 -0.43
C ASP A 161 18.04 2.79 -0.53
N ILE A 162 17.73 3.70 0.41
CA ILE A 162 16.41 4.29 0.52
C ILE A 162 16.20 5.30 -0.60
N SER A 163 15.04 5.21 -1.28
CA SER A 163 14.62 6.18 -2.28
C SER A 163 13.17 6.57 -2.10
N LEU A 164 12.91 7.88 -2.09
CA LEU A 164 11.58 8.48 -2.00
C LEU A 164 11.09 8.89 -3.39
N HIS A 165 9.88 8.50 -3.73
CA HIS A 165 9.19 8.81 -4.99
C HIS A 165 7.86 9.49 -4.69
N THR A 166 7.72 10.75 -5.11
CA THR A 166 6.44 11.50 -5.00
C THR A 166 5.73 11.48 -6.34
N PHE A 167 4.43 11.17 -6.33
CA PHE A 167 3.64 11.01 -7.56
C PHE A 167 2.63 12.15 -7.80
N GLY A 168 2.63 13.17 -6.93
CA GLY A 168 1.71 14.30 -7.00
C GLY A 168 0.32 13.99 -6.44
N PRO A 169 -0.65 14.89 -6.70
CA PRO A 169 -2.01 14.76 -6.20
C PRO A 169 -2.69 13.51 -6.79
N LEU A 170 -3.50 12.86 -5.96
CA LEU A 170 -4.37 11.79 -6.44
C LEU A 170 -5.39 12.38 -7.42
N SER A 171 -5.59 11.75 -8.57
CA SER A 171 -6.47 12.27 -9.61
C SER A 171 -7.81 11.53 -9.66
N THR A 172 -8.88 12.26 -10.03
CA THR A 172 -10.21 11.68 -10.26
C THR A 172 -10.25 10.73 -11.47
N THR A 173 -9.25 10.78 -12.35
CA THR A 173 -9.10 9.80 -13.44
C THR A 173 -8.56 8.46 -12.95
N GLU A 174 -7.77 8.45 -11.87
CA GLU A 174 -7.27 7.23 -11.26
C GLU A 174 -8.29 6.61 -10.31
N GLN A 175 -8.90 7.42 -9.45
CA GLN A 175 -9.93 6.98 -8.51
C GLN A 175 -11.29 7.55 -8.92
N ARG A 176 -12.05 6.81 -9.69
CA ARG A 176 -13.32 7.22 -10.31
C ARG A 176 -14.42 6.18 -10.14
N ARG A 177 -15.66 6.62 -10.24
CA ARG A 177 -16.80 5.73 -10.40
C ARG A 177 -16.75 5.03 -11.76
N THR A 178 -17.19 3.78 -11.78
CA THR A 178 -17.37 2.99 -13.01
C THR A 178 -18.68 2.21 -12.91
N PRO A 179 -19.24 1.69 -14.03
CA PRO A 179 -20.42 0.83 -13.97
C PRO A 179 -20.25 -0.39 -13.05
N LEU A 180 -19.01 -0.89 -12.90
CA LEU A 180 -18.68 -2.03 -12.03
C LEU A 180 -18.33 -1.61 -10.59
N SER A 181 -18.14 -0.32 -10.35
CA SER A 181 -17.83 0.23 -9.03
C SER A 181 -18.58 1.55 -8.84
N PRO A 182 -19.89 1.49 -8.50
CA PRO A 182 -20.74 2.67 -8.38
C PRO A 182 -20.57 3.43 -7.06
N TYR A 183 -19.64 3.00 -6.22
CA TYR A 183 -19.36 3.60 -4.91
C TYR A 183 -18.77 5.00 -5.03
N GLU A 184 -18.77 5.73 -3.91
CA GLU A 184 -18.10 7.01 -3.80
C GLU A 184 -16.62 6.91 -4.23
N SER A 185 -16.12 7.96 -4.85
CA SER A 185 -14.77 8.04 -5.41
C SER A 185 -14.13 9.36 -5.00
N LEU A 186 -12.90 9.63 -5.43
CA LEU A 186 -12.15 10.82 -5.02
C LEU A 186 -12.95 12.11 -5.16
N GLY A 187 -13.70 12.29 -6.25
CA GLY A 187 -14.51 13.50 -6.46
C GLY A 187 -15.58 13.73 -5.37
N ASP A 188 -16.04 12.67 -4.72
CA ASP A 188 -17.01 12.75 -3.61
C ASP A 188 -16.33 13.04 -2.26
N PHE A 189 -15.01 12.95 -2.20
CA PHE A 189 -14.19 13.11 -0.99
C PHE A 189 -13.50 14.48 -0.92
N LEU A 190 -13.46 15.20 -2.06
CA LEU A 190 -12.91 16.54 -2.13
C LEU A 190 -14.00 17.60 -1.90
N ASP A 191 -13.60 18.75 -1.37
CA ASP A 191 -14.48 19.90 -1.21
C ASP A 191 -14.88 20.41 -2.62
N PRO A 192 -16.20 20.52 -2.91
CA PRO A 192 -16.66 20.98 -4.21
C PRO A 192 -16.25 22.42 -4.56
N SER A 193 -15.96 23.25 -3.55
CA SER A 193 -15.56 24.65 -3.71
C SER A 193 -14.03 24.81 -3.73
N ASP A 194 -13.28 23.88 -3.18
CA ASP A 194 -11.82 23.89 -3.09
C ASP A 194 -11.24 22.47 -3.23
N PRO A 195 -10.98 21.98 -4.46
CA PRO A 195 -10.45 20.64 -4.69
C PRO A 195 -9.06 20.38 -4.08
N THR A 196 -8.41 21.39 -3.52
CA THR A 196 -7.16 21.23 -2.77
C THR A 196 -7.39 20.73 -1.34
N LYS A 197 -8.66 20.57 -0.94
CA LYS A 197 -9.08 20.09 0.37
C LYS A 197 -10.01 18.89 0.27
N THR A 198 -10.07 18.10 1.35
CA THR A 198 -11.12 17.10 1.55
C THR A 198 -12.41 17.78 2.03
N VAL A 199 -13.52 17.05 1.99
CA VAL A 199 -14.82 17.54 2.51
C VAL A 199 -14.78 17.91 4.00
N GLU A 200 -13.79 17.41 4.74
CA GLU A 200 -13.55 17.78 6.15
C GLU A 200 -12.64 19.01 6.30
N GLY A 201 -12.12 19.57 5.20
CA GLY A 201 -11.24 20.73 5.19
C GLY A 201 -9.74 20.42 5.32
N HIS A 202 -9.35 19.14 5.36
CA HIS A 202 -7.94 18.72 5.36
C HIS A 202 -7.31 18.88 3.97
N PRO A 203 -5.96 18.97 3.86
CA PRO A 203 -5.29 18.97 2.58
C PRO A 203 -5.68 17.75 1.74
N ALA A 204 -5.93 17.95 0.44
CA ALA A 204 -6.25 16.86 -0.49
C ALA A 204 -5.11 15.82 -0.57
N PRO A 205 -5.43 14.53 -0.82
CA PRO A 205 -4.42 13.49 -0.80
C PRO A 205 -3.46 13.55 -2.00
N TYR A 206 -2.19 13.43 -1.71
CA TYR A 206 -1.11 13.10 -2.64
C TYR A 206 -0.74 11.63 -2.49
N THR A 207 0.11 11.12 -3.36
CA THR A 207 0.66 9.78 -3.21
C THR A 207 2.18 9.80 -3.28
N ALA A 208 2.81 8.97 -2.47
CA ALA A 208 4.25 8.76 -2.48
C ALA A 208 4.58 7.29 -2.20
N ALA A 209 5.76 6.87 -2.64
CA ALA A 209 6.31 5.57 -2.27
C ALA A 209 7.74 5.73 -1.76
N VAL A 210 8.10 4.88 -0.81
CA VAL A 210 9.48 4.69 -0.35
C VAL A 210 9.90 3.27 -0.68
N VAL A 211 11.10 3.14 -1.24
CA VAL A 211 11.75 1.85 -1.48
C VAL A 211 12.97 1.77 -0.59
N GLY A 212 13.21 0.63 0.02
CA GLY A 212 14.39 0.38 0.83
C GLY A 212 14.80 -1.08 0.77
N THR A 213 16.09 -1.32 0.94
CA THR A 213 16.71 -2.65 0.98
C THR A 213 17.08 -2.98 2.42
N LYS A 214 16.82 -4.21 2.85
CA LYS A 214 17.35 -4.71 4.12
C LYS A 214 18.81 -5.12 3.94
N PRO A 215 19.75 -4.58 4.74
CA PRO A 215 21.16 -4.95 4.66
C PRO A 215 21.44 -6.41 4.98
#